data_d93254af568678dabe88162593955a6c
#
_entry.id   d93254af568678dabe88162593955a6c
#
_cell.length_a   1.000
_cell.length_b   1.000
_cell.length_c   1.000
_cell.angle_alpha   90.00
_cell.angle_beta   90.00
_cell.angle_gamma   90.00
#
_symmetry.space_group_name_H-M   'P 1'
#
loop_
_entity.id
_entity.type
_entity.pdbx_description
1 polymer ?
#
loop_
_entity_poly.entity_id
_entity_poly.type
_entity_poly.pdbx_seq_one_letter_code
_entity_poly.pdbx_strand_id
1 'polypeptide(L)'
;MRQTALISWSELARQHAAGNILGVAEQLDLIDIGRAMRADRSDLLATWLADGSVYRIDDPQAIEWQRENTQFWALVIAPFVIIQAQVKTPG
;
A
#
# COMPACT_ATOMS: atom_id res chain seq x y z
N MET A 1 4.55 -2.42 19.56
CA MET A 1 5.34 -2.93 18.42
C MET A 1 4.74 -2.44 17.12
N ARG A 2 5.54 -1.86 16.28
CA ARG A 2 5.08 -1.41 14.98
C ARG A 2 5.06 -2.57 14.00
N GLN A 3 3.97 -2.70 13.27
CA GLN A 3 3.82 -3.72 12.24
C GLN A 3 4.16 -3.18 10.85
N THR A 4 4.39 -1.88 10.74
CA THR A 4 4.79 -1.26 9.48
C THR A 4 6.30 -1.29 9.34
N ALA A 5 6.75 -1.47 8.11
CA ALA A 5 8.17 -1.44 7.78
C ALA A 5 8.38 -0.58 6.53
N LEU A 6 9.55 0.04 6.44
CA LEU A 6 9.93 0.80 5.25
C LEU A 6 10.62 -0.17 4.29
N ILE A 7 10.01 -0.38 3.12
CA ILE A 7 10.43 -1.39 2.15
C ILE A 7 10.58 -0.74 0.79
N SER A 8 11.65 -1.08 0.06
CA SER A 8 11.84 -0.59 -1.29
C SER A 8 10.96 -1.36 -2.28
N TRP A 9 10.61 -0.71 -3.40
CA TRP A 9 9.79 -1.34 -4.42
C TRP A 9 10.39 -2.64 -4.95
N SER A 10 11.71 -2.72 -5.05
CA SER A 10 12.36 -3.94 -5.56
C SER A 10 12.02 -5.16 -4.71
N GLU A 11 11.80 -4.99 -3.41
CA GLU A 11 11.39 -6.09 -2.52
C GLU A 11 9.90 -6.41 -2.66
N LEU A 12 9.10 -5.45 -3.14
CA LEU A 12 7.66 -5.61 -3.29
C LEU A 12 7.25 -6.16 -4.67
N ALA A 13 8.19 -6.20 -5.61
CA ALA A 13 7.87 -6.55 -6.99
C ALA A 13 7.23 -7.93 -7.13
N ARG A 14 7.64 -8.87 -6.29
CA ARG A 14 7.08 -10.23 -6.31
C ARG A 14 5.60 -10.23 -5.92
N GLN A 15 5.25 -9.47 -4.88
CA GLN A 15 3.86 -9.35 -4.46
C GLN A 15 3.03 -8.60 -5.50
N HIS A 16 3.63 -7.64 -6.18
CA HIS A 16 2.95 -6.95 -7.28
C HIS A 16 2.63 -7.94 -8.41
N ALA A 17 3.57 -8.79 -8.79
CA ALA A 17 3.36 -9.79 -9.82
C ALA A 17 2.25 -10.77 -9.45
N ALA A 18 2.08 -11.05 -8.16
CA ALA A 18 1.01 -11.91 -7.67
C ALA A 18 -0.33 -11.18 -7.54
N GLY A 19 -0.36 -9.85 -7.72
CA GLY A 19 -1.57 -9.07 -7.62
C GLY A 19 -2.02 -8.78 -6.18
N ASN A 20 -1.10 -8.87 -5.23
CA ASN A 20 -1.44 -8.79 -3.80
C ASN A 20 -1.14 -7.43 -3.18
N ILE A 21 -0.72 -6.43 -3.96
CA ILE A 21 -0.39 -5.11 -3.40
C ILE A 21 -1.54 -4.13 -3.61
N LEU A 22 -1.88 -3.41 -2.55
CA LEU A 22 -2.83 -2.30 -2.59
C LEU A 22 -2.13 -1.03 -2.12
N GLY A 23 -2.31 0.05 -2.86
CA GLY A 23 -1.80 1.37 -2.47
C GLY A 23 -2.81 2.10 -1.59
N VAL A 24 -2.29 2.93 -0.68
CA VAL A 24 -3.11 3.74 0.21
C VAL A 24 -2.75 5.21 0.00
N ALA A 25 -3.76 6.05 -0.12
CA ALA A 25 -3.57 7.49 -0.32
C ALA A 25 -2.83 8.11 0.88
N GLU A 26 -2.02 9.13 0.59
CA GLU A 26 -1.12 9.73 1.59
C GLU A 26 -1.84 10.34 2.77
N GLN A 27 -3.06 10.84 2.58
CA GLN A 27 -3.82 11.49 3.63
C GLN A 27 -4.47 10.51 4.61
N LEU A 28 -4.41 9.21 4.33
CA LEU A 28 -5.00 8.19 5.20
C LEU A 28 -3.95 7.56 6.10
N ASP A 29 -4.40 7.00 7.21
CA ASP A 29 -3.53 6.27 8.11
C ASP A 29 -3.47 4.80 7.69
N LEU A 30 -2.29 4.34 7.34
CA LEU A 30 -2.07 2.96 6.90
C LEU A 30 -2.53 1.95 7.96
N ILE A 31 -2.33 2.26 9.23
CA ILE A 31 -2.73 1.38 10.33
C ILE A 31 -4.26 1.24 10.39
N ASP A 32 -4.98 2.35 10.19
CA ASP A 32 -6.45 2.30 10.20
C ASP A 32 -6.98 1.44 9.07
N ILE A 33 -6.39 1.55 7.88
CA ILE A 33 -6.76 0.70 6.76
C ILE A 33 -6.50 -0.77 7.10
N GLY A 34 -5.35 -1.06 7.68
CA GLY A 34 -5.00 -2.41 8.08
C GLY A 34 -5.94 -2.99 9.11
N ARG A 35 -6.36 -2.18 10.09
CA ARG A 35 -7.32 -2.61 11.10
C ARG A 35 -8.66 -2.99 10.50
N ALA A 36 -9.15 -2.18 9.55
CA ALA A 36 -10.41 -2.46 8.87
C ALA A 36 -10.33 -3.76 8.07
N MET A 37 -9.21 -3.99 7.40
CA MET A 37 -9.01 -5.23 6.65
C MET A 37 -8.97 -6.46 7.57
N ARG A 38 -8.32 -6.35 8.72
CA ARG A 38 -8.28 -7.45 9.69
C ARG A 38 -9.64 -7.74 10.31
N ALA A 39 -10.47 -6.71 10.42
CA ALA A 39 -11.82 -6.84 10.96
C ALA A 39 -12.84 -7.25 9.90
N ASP A 40 -12.38 -7.60 8.69
CA ASP A 40 -13.25 -7.99 7.57
C ASP A 40 -14.28 -6.90 7.21
N ARG A 41 -13.91 -5.65 7.36
CA ARG A 41 -14.78 -4.53 7.00
C ARG A 41 -14.75 -4.32 5.49
N SER A 42 -15.29 -5.28 4.76
CA SER A 42 -15.34 -5.22 3.29
C SER A 42 -16.15 -4.02 2.78
N ASP A 43 -17.10 -3.55 3.56
CA ASP A 43 -17.86 -2.35 3.26
C ASP A 43 -16.97 -1.10 3.19
N LEU A 44 -16.07 -0.95 4.15
CA LEU A 44 -15.13 0.16 4.17
C LEU A 44 -14.12 0.04 3.03
N LEU A 45 -13.60 -1.16 2.81
CA LEU A 45 -12.65 -1.38 1.72
C LEU A 45 -13.26 -1.06 0.37
N ALA A 46 -14.50 -1.48 0.15
CA ALA A 46 -15.22 -1.17 -1.09
C ALA A 46 -15.38 0.34 -1.30
N THR A 47 -15.71 1.07 -0.24
CA THR A 47 -15.83 2.52 -0.28
C THR A 47 -14.50 3.17 -0.65
N TRP A 48 -13.42 2.73 -0.01
CA TRP A 48 -12.08 3.27 -0.29
C TRP A 48 -11.62 2.96 -1.71
N LEU A 49 -11.91 1.78 -2.22
CA LEU A 49 -11.58 1.43 -3.61
C LEU A 49 -12.38 2.28 -4.59
N ALA A 50 -13.66 2.54 -4.27
CA ALA A 50 -14.52 3.33 -5.14
C ALA A 50 -14.08 4.80 -5.21
N ASP A 51 -13.61 5.38 -4.11
CA ASP A 51 -13.20 6.78 -4.07
C ASP A 51 -11.70 6.99 -4.35
N GLY A 52 -10.94 5.92 -4.57
CA GLY A 52 -9.51 6.01 -4.88
C GLY A 52 -8.60 6.13 -3.67
N SER A 53 -9.14 6.04 -2.45
CA SER A 53 -8.33 6.09 -1.23
C SER A 53 -7.43 4.88 -1.09
N VAL A 54 -7.92 3.73 -1.54
CA VAL A 54 -7.14 2.49 -1.69
C VAL A 54 -7.22 2.10 -3.16
N TYR A 55 -6.09 1.72 -3.77
CA TYR A 55 -6.06 1.51 -5.21
C TYR A 55 -5.12 0.36 -5.56
N ARG A 56 -5.38 -0.25 -6.71
CA ARG A 56 -4.48 -1.25 -7.27
C ARG A 56 -3.36 -0.55 -8.03
N ILE A 57 -2.19 -1.17 -8.02
CA ILE A 57 -1.01 -0.62 -8.69
C ILE A 57 -1.04 -1.07 -10.15
N ASP A 58 -1.04 -0.13 -11.08
CA ASP A 58 -0.98 -0.46 -12.51
C ASP A 58 0.46 -0.61 -12.98
N ASP A 59 0.65 -1.19 -14.16
CA ASP A 59 1.98 -1.47 -14.68
C ASP A 59 2.82 -0.21 -14.93
N PRO A 60 2.30 0.86 -15.51
CA PRO A 60 3.10 2.08 -15.67
C PRO A 60 3.63 2.62 -14.34
N GLN A 61 2.82 2.62 -13.30
CA GLN A 61 3.23 3.07 -11.98
C GLN A 61 4.31 2.15 -11.40
N ALA A 62 4.14 0.84 -11.57
CA ALA A 62 5.11 -0.13 -11.08
C ALA A 62 6.46 0.05 -11.76
N ILE A 63 6.47 0.31 -13.06
CA ILE A 63 7.69 0.54 -13.82
C ILE A 63 8.43 1.77 -13.31
N GLU A 64 7.70 2.85 -13.05
CA GLU A 64 8.29 4.08 -12.54
C GLU A 64 8.91 3.86 -11.16
N TRP A 65 8.19 3.19 -10.27
CA TRP A 65 8.69 2.89 -8.93
C TRP A 65 9.89 1.96 -8.97
N GLN A 66 9.92 1.02 -9.91
CA GLN A 66 11.07 0.14 -10.13
C GLN A 66 12.30 0.93 -10.55
N ARG A 67 12.12 1.87 -11.47
CA ARG A 67 13.21 2.69 -11.97
C ARG A 67 13.82 3.56 -10.87
N GLU A 68 12.97 4.14 -10.03
CA GLU A 68 13.39 5.04 -8.96
C GLU A 68 13.73 4.32 -7.67
N ASN A 69 13.41 3.03 -7.58
CA ASN A 69 13.53 2.24 -6.37
C ASN A 69 12.88 2.93 -5.17
N THR A 70 11.65 3.37 -5.39
CA THR A 70 10.87 4.13 -4.40
C THR A 70 10.65 3.29 -3.14
N GLN A 71 10.69 3.94 -1.99
CA GLN A 71 10.46 3.29 -0.69
C GLN A 71 9.05 3.57 -0.20
N PHE A 72 8.46 2.58 0.46
CA PHE A 72 7.09 2.64 0.96
C PHE A 72 7.00 2.15 2.38
N TRP A 73 6.09 2.71 3.13
CA TRP A 73 5.61 2.07 4.35
C TRP A 73 4.72 0.91 3.94
N ALA A 74 4.97 -0.26 4.48
CA ALA A 74 4.23 -1.47 4.14
C ALA A 74 3.69 -2.15 5.39
N LEU A 75 2.49 -2.69 5.26
CA LEU A 75 1.84 -3.46 6.32
C LEU A 75 1.25 -4.72 5.70
N VAL A 76 1.61 -5.87 6.24
CA VAL A 76 1.14 -7.16 5.72
C VAL A 76 -0.18 -7.52 6.37
N ILE A 77 -1.21 -7.63 5.55
CA ILE A 77 -2.53 -8.13 5.94
C ILE A 77 -2.82 -9.30 5.00
N ALA A 78 -2.30 -10.46 5.35
CA ALA A 78 -2.30 -11.63 4.46
C ALA A 78 -3.69 -11.89 3.86
N PRO A 79 -3.78 -12.17 2.58
CA PRO A 79 -2.69 -12.35 1.60
C PRO A 79 -2.19 -11.04 0.98
N PHE A 80 -2.66 -9.89 1.46
CA PHE A 80 -2.34 -8.59 0.87
C PHE A 80 -1.19 -7.92 1.59
N VAL A 81 -0.50 -7.05 0.83
CA VAL A 81 0.44 -6.09 1.39
C VAL A 81 -0.10 -4.71 1.02
N ILE A 82 -0.41 -3.89 2.02
CA ILE A 82 -0.84 -2.51 1.76
C ILE A 82 0.36 -1.59 1.91
N ILE A 83 0.50 -0.66 0.99
CA ILE A 83 1.65 0.24 0.93
C ILE A 83 1.21 1.69 0.85
N GLN A 84 2.04 2.56 1.41
CA GLN A 84 1.82 3.99 1.37
C GLN A 84 3.15 4.68 1.09
N ALA A 85 3.16 5.61 0.15
CA ALA A 85 4.38 6.32 -0.21
C ALA A 85 4.95 7.04 1.01
N GLN A 86 6.28 7.00 1.14
CA GLN A 86 6.95 7.76 2.16
C GLN A 86 6.87 9.24 1.80
N VAL A 87 6.17 10.01 2.62
CA VAL A 87 6.03 11.44 2.41
C VAL A 87 7.27 12.13 2.94
N LYS A 88 7.96 12.86 2.06
CA LYS A 88 9.06 13.69 2.48
C LYS A 88 8.49 14.98 3.04
N THR A 89 8.64 15.17 4.34
CA THR A 89 8.25 16.42 4.96
C THR A 89 9.22 17.50 4.48
N PRO A 90 8.74 18.61 3.91
CA PRO A 90 9.62 19.72 3.58
C PRO A 90 10.23 20.23 4.88
N GLY A 91 11.50 20.05 4.97
CA GLY A 91 12.22 20.25 6.19
C GLY A 91 12.66 21.59 6.46
#